data_c7fa076391752752b951ffa9c8bc5a42
#
_entry.id   c7fa076391752752b951ffa9c8bc5a42
#
_cell.length_a   1.000
_cell.length_b   1.000
_cell.length_c   1.000
_cell.angle_alpha   90.00
_cell.angle_beta   90.00
_cell.angle_gamma   90.00
#
_symmetry.space_group_name_H-M   'P 1'
#
loop_
_entity.id
_entity.type
_entity.pdbx_description
1 polymer ?
#
loop_
_entity_poly.entity_id
_entity_poly.type
_entity_poly.pdbx_seq_one_letter_code
_entity_poly.pdbx_strand_id
1 'polypeptide(L)'
;MFSVAIAEWHHPKPPVRHLHFIGGSVLIVCRGGTVFRAPIVIPRIPRLVPGWKQAIIIGRHAFGDQYRAKDRVINTEGTLEMVFTPKGGKPETIKVYDFPASGGVAQTQYNTTESIEGFAHASFKMALDRKLPLYMSTKNTILKAYDGKFKDVFQDIYESQYKKEFEAKGIWYEHRLIDDMVAQMIKSEGGFIIAMKSTYVLVANPALY
;
A
#
# COMPACT_ATOMS: atom_id res chain seq x y z
N MET A 1 -29.10 6.51 13.21
CA MET A 1 -28.42 5.26 13.58
C MET A 1 -28.80 4.23 12.53
N PHE A 2 -28.00 4.10 11.46
CA PHE A 2 -28.29 3.15 10.39
C PHE A 2 -27.40 1.92 10.57
N SER A 3 -28.04 0.81 10.91
CA SER A 3 -27.41 -0.51 10.96
C SER A 3 -27.32 -1.02 9.52
N VAL A 4 -26.11 -1.16 8.98
CA VAL A 4 -25.90 -1.82 7.71
C VAL A 4 -25.54 -3.27 7.99
N ALA A 5 -26.35 -4.19 7.46
CA ALA A 5 -26.13 -5.62 7.56
C ALA A 5 -24.77 -6.00 6.99
N ILE A 6 -23.97 -6.66 7.81
CA ILE A 6 -22.67 -7.24 7.43
C ILE A 6 -23.00 -8.51 6.63
N ALA A 7 -22.68 -8.52 5.34
CA ALA A 7 -22.68 -9.77 4.59
C ALA A 7 -21.60 -10.69 5.19
N GLU A 8 -22.02 -11.77 5.80
CA GLU A 8 -21.13 -12.80 6.34
C GLU A 8 -20.37 -13.47 5.19
N TRP A 9 -19.06 -13.29 5.19
CA TRP A 9 -18.17 -13.94 4.26
C TRP A 9 -17.89 -15.39 4.72
N HIS A 10 -18.45 -16.35 4.02
CA HIS A 10 -18.15 -17.77 4.20
C HIS A 10 -16.90 -18.17 3.43
N HIS A 11 -15.72 -17.80 3.96
CA HIS A 11 -14.44 -18.42 3.60
C HIS A 11 -13.50 -18.45 4.81
N PRO A 12 -12.65 -19.48 4.98
CA PRO A 12 -11.79 -19.61 6.15
C PRO A 12 -10.70 -18.53 6.16
N LYS A 13 -11.07 -17.43 6.81
CA LYS A 13 -10.24 -16.36 7.43
C LYS A 13 -9.16 -15.64 6.59
N PRO A 14 -9.16 -14.27 6.61
CA PRO A 14 -9.12 -13.51 7.86
C PRO A 14 -10.36 -12.64 8.10
N PRO A 15 -10.80 -12.46 9.34
CA PRO A 15 -11.94 -11.63 9.65
C PRO A 15 -11.65 -10.15 9.33
N VAL A 16 -12.54 -9.52 8.57
CA VAL A 16 -12.68 -8.07 8.53
C VAL A 16 -12.95 -7.60 9.95
N ARG A 17 -12.07 -6.83 10.56
CA ARG A 17 -12.24 -6.47 11.97
C ARG A 17 -13.19 -5.31 12.20
N HIS A 18 -13.29 -4.33 11.28
CA HIS A 18 -14.19 -3.19 11.46
C HIS A 18 -14.49 -2.50 10.12
N LEU A 19 -15.74 -2.10 9.95
CA LEU A 19 -16.19 -1.13 8.96
C LEU A 19 -16.33 0.23 9.66
N HIS A 20 -15.55 1.20 9.26
CA HIS A 20 -15.65 2.55 9.77
C HIS A 20 -16.04 3.52 8.64
N PHE A 21 -17.03 4.35 8.88
CA PHE A 21 -17.36 5.49 8.01
C PHE A 21 -16.61 6.71 8.51
N ILE A 22 -15.62 7.17 7.75
CA ILE A 22 -14.85 8.37 8.08
C ILE A 22 -14.78 9.25 6.84
N GLY A 23 -15.33 10.47 6.93
CA GLY A 23 -15.14 11.52 5.93
C GLY A 23 -15.48 11.12 4.49
N GLY A 24 -16.65 10.56 4.23
CA GLY A 24 -17.12 10.27 2.87
C GLY A 24 -16.52 9.00 2.24
N SER A 25 -15.84 8.13 3.01
CA SER A 25 -15.27 6.87 2.50
C SER A 25 -15.64 5.69 3.37
N VAL A 26 -15.83 4.51 2.76
CA VAL A 26 -15.93 3.24 3.48
C VAL A 26 -14.53 2.71 3.75
N LEU A 27 -14.20 2.53 5.02
CA LEU A 27 -12.92 1.99 5.45
C LEU A 27 -13.08 0.48 5.74
N ILE A 28 -12.39 -0.36 4.97
CA ILE A 28 -12.33 -1.80 5.19
C ILE A 28 -10.94 -2.14 5.77
N VAL A 29 -10.90 -2.52 7.04
CA VAL A 29 -9.64 -2.90 7.72
C VAL A 29 -9.49 -4.41 7.72
N CYS A 30 -8.44 -4.91 7.07
CA CYS A 30 -8.06 -6.32 7.06
C CYS A 30 -6.99 -6.62 8.12
N ARG A 31 -6.84 -7.90 8.49
CA ARG A 31 -5.75 -8.34 9.38
C ARG A 31 -4.39 -7.96 8.79
N GLY A 32 -3.43 -7.56 9.64
CA GLY A 32 -2.08 -7.20 9.19
C GLY A 32 -1.91 -5.73 8.77
N GLY A 33 -2.87 -4.85 9.10
CA GLY A 33 -2.73 -3.41 8.84
C GLY A 33 -3.11 -2.96 7.42
N THR A 34 -3.68 -3.84 6.60
CA THR A 34 -4.20 -3.46 5.28
C THR A 34 -5.52 -2.71 5.42
N VAL A 35 -5.61 -1.56 4.78
CA VAL A 35 -6.79 -0.68 4.83
C VAL A 35 -7.20 -0.32 3.41
N PHE A 36 -8.44 -0.65 3.03
CA PHE A 36 -9.02 -0.22 1.75
C PHE A 36 -10.00 0.93 1.97
N ARG A 37 -9.90 1.93 1.10
CA ARG A 37 -10.82 3.07 1.05
C ARG A 37 -11.54 3.07 -0.29
N ALA A 38 -12.85 2.94 -0.26
CA ALA A 38 -13.70 3.12 -1.41
C ALA A 38 -14.44 4.47 -1.29
N PRO A 39 -14.50 5.30 -2.32
CA PRO A 39 -15.19 6.57 -2.27
C PRO A 39 -16.70 6.38 -2.13
N ILE A 40 -17.34 7.30 -1.39
CA ILE A 40 -18.80 7.44 -1.36
C ILE A 40 -19.18 8.52 -2.39
N VAL A 41 -19.92 8.14 -3.42
CA VAL A 41 -20.36 9.08 -4.45
C VAL A 41 -21.67 9.70 -4.04
N ILE A 42 -21.67 11.02 -3.85
CA ILE A 42 -22.88 11.82 -3.58
C ILE A 42 -23.23 12.62 -4.85
N PRO A 43 -24.37 12.37 -5.51
CA PRO A 43 -24.69 12.97 -6.81
C PRO A 43 -24.69 14.51 -6.83
N ARG A 44 -24.95 15.14 -5.68
CA ARG A 44 -25.00 16.61 -5.54
C ARG A 44 -23.64 17.27 -5.35
N ILE A 45 -22.60 16.48 -5.06
CA ILE A 45 -21.23 16.98 -4.86
C ILE A 45 -20.44 16.70 -6.14
N PRO A 46 -19.97 17.73 -6.85
CA PRO A 46 -19.18 17.53 -8.06
C PRO A 46 -17.87 16.81 -7.72
N ARG A 47 -17.46 15.92 -8.60
CA ARG A 47 -16.18 15.18 -8.45
C ARG A 47 -15.02 16.13 -8.72
N LEU A 48 -13.93 15.96 -8.00
CA LEU A 48 -12.70 16.73 -8.22
C LEU A 48 -12.16 16.54 -9.66
N VAL A 49 -12.23 15.32 -10.18
CA VAL A 49 -11.91 15.01 -11.58
C VAL A 49 -13.19 14.59 -12.29
N PRO A 50 -13.75 15.44 -13.16
CA PRO A 50 -15.02 15.15 -13.86
C PRO A 50 -14.99 13.86 -14.70
N GLY A 51 -13.78 13.44 -15.15
CA GLY A 51 -13.58 12.23 -15.95
C GLY A 51 -13.86 10.92 -15.23
N TRP A 52 -13.82 10.90 -13.90
CA TRP A 52 -14.06 9.68 -13.14
C TRP A 52 -15.52 9.26 -13.16
N LYS A 53 -15.79 8.14 -13.83
CA LYS A 53 -17.14 7.54 -13.93
C LYS A 53 -17.34 6.41 -12.91
N GLN A 54 -16.25 5.76 -12.52
CA GLN A 54 -16.25 4.62 -11.61
C GLN A 54 -15.31 4.86 -10.43
N ALA A 55 -15.56 4.14 -9.32
CA ALA A 55 -14.77 4.27 -8.11
C ALA A 55 -13.32 3.80 -8.31
N ILE A 56 -12.36 4.55 -7.77
CA ILE A 56 -10.98 4.12 -7.58
C ILE A 56 -10.82 3.73 -6.12
N ILE A 57 -10.49 2.48 -5.85
CA ILE A 57 -10.33 1.97 -4.50
C ILE A 57 -8.85 1.99 -4.13
N ILE A 58 -8.51 2.64 -3.03
CA ILE A 58 -7.13 2.73 -2.54
C ILE A 58 -6.91 1.71 -1.43
N GLY A 59 -6.00 0.75 -1.68
CA GLY A 59 -5.48 -0.17 -0.69
C GLY A 59 -4.17 0.34 -0.09
N ARG A 60 -4.13 0.50 1.24
CA ARG A 60 -2.96 0.98 1.97
C ARG A 60 -2.38 -0.11 2.84
N HIS A 61 -1.07 -0.30 2.73
CA HIS A 61 -0.29 -1.10 3.67
C HIS A 61 0.06 -0.25 4.90
N ALA A 62 -0.59 -0.49 6.03
CA ALA A 62 -0.45 0.32 7.25
C ALA A 62 0.37 -0.41 8.33
N PHE A 63 1.45 -1.08 7.95
CA PHE A 63 2.39 -1.74 8.85
C PHE A 63 3.83 -1.38 8.48
N GLY A 64 4.68 -1.24 9.51
CA GLY A 64 6.08 -0.88 9.29
C GLY A 64 6.23 0.50 8.65
N ASP A 65 7.15 0.62 7.68
CA ASP A 65 7.42 1.84 6.92
C ASP A 65 7.51 3.08 7.84
N GLN A 66 6.83 4.16 7.47
CA GLN A 66 6.79 5.40 8.25
C GLN A 66 6.10 5.27 9.62
N TYR A 67 5.16 4.32 9.81
CA TYR A 67 4.46 4.17 11.10
C TYR A 67 5.33 3.62 12.22
N ARG A 68 6.39 2.89 11.87
CA ARG A 68 7.36 2.32 12.80
C ARG A 68 8.77 2.79 12.53
N ALA A 69 8.92 3.85 11.76
CA ALA A 69 10.20 4.49 11.52
C ALA A 69 10.82 4.94 12.85
N LYS A 70 12.14 4.89 12.91
CA LYS A 70 12.94 5.49 13.98
C LYS A 70 13.75 6.61 13.38
N ASP A 71 13.57 7.79 13.92
CA ASP A 71 14.27 8.99 13.47
C ASP A 71 15.08 9.61 14.60
N ARG A 72 16.10 10.34 14.22
CA ARG A 72 17.00 11.02 15.15
C ARG A 72 17.53 12.30 14.53
N VAL A 73 17.50 13.39 15.29
CA VAL A 73 18.28 14.60 14.99
C VAL A 73 19.72 14.38 15.40
N ILE A 74 20.65 14.72 14.51
CA ILE A 74 22.09 14.60 14.68
C ILE A 74 22.64 16.01 14.78
N ASN A 75 23.28 16.35 15.90
CA ASN A 75 23.72 17.71 16.20
C ASN A 75 25.25 17.88 16.15
N THR A 76 25.97 16.84 15.77
CA THR A 76 27.44 16.83 15.72
C THR A 76 27.92 16.11 14.48
N GLU A 77 29.18 16.28 14.15
CA GLU A 77 29.87 15.42 13.16
C GLU A 77 29.93 13.97 13.64
N GLY A 78 29.91 13.02 12.71
CA GLY A 78 30.02 11.61 13.00
C GLY A 78 29.54 10.72 11.86
N THR A 79 29.79 9.44 11.98
CA THR A 79 29.39 8.44 10.97
C THR A 79 28.08 7.78 11.38
N LEU A 80 27.14 7.72 10.44
CA LEU A 80 25.93 6.92 10.57
C LEU A 80 26.15 5.55 9.93
N GLU A 81 25.86 4.50 10.69
CA GLU A 81 25.94 3.13 10.22
C GLU A 81 24.64 2.39 10.47
N MET A 82 24.32 1.45 9.57
CA MET A 82 23.25 0.48 9.75
C MET A 82 23.89 -0.87 10.09
N VAL A 83 23.51 -1.44 11.23
CA VAL A 83 24.03 -2.74 11.69
C VAL A 83 22.89 -3.74 11.70
N PHE A 84 23.10 -4.86 11.03
CA PHE A 84 22.21 -6.02 11.10
C PHE A 84 22.95 -7.19 11.76
N THR A 85 22.38 -7.73 12.84
CA THR A 85 22.95 -8.87 13.55
C THR A 85 22.05 -10.09 13.35
N PRO A 86 22.43 -11.05 12.50
CA PRO A 86 21.72 -12.31 12.36
C PRO A 86 21.71 -13.09 13.68
N LYS A 87 20.63 -13.82 13.96
CA LYS A 87 20.59 -14.68 15.15
C LYS A 87 21.68 -15.77 15.05
N GLY A 88 22.64 -15.72 15.96
CA GLY A 88 23.79 -16.65 15.99
C GLY A 88 24.89 -16.35 14.96
N GLY A 89 24.80 -15.24 14.22
CA GLY A 89 25.80 -14.80 13.25
C GLY A 89 26.60 -13.59 13.71
N LYS A 90 27.52 -13.15 12.86
CA LYS A 90 28.31 -11.93 13.08
C LYS A 90 27.53 -10.71 12.60
N PRO A 91 27.69 -9.54 13.25
CA PRO A 91 27.12 -8.29 12.78
C PRO A 91 27.63 -7.92 11.38
N GLU A 92 26.72 -7.47 10.53
CA GLU A 92 27.01 -6.86 9.23
C GLU A 92 26.78 -5.36 9.37
N THR A 93 27.80 -4.55 9.06
CA THR A 93 27.75 -3.08 9.19
C THR A 93 27.83 -2.45 7.81
N ILE A 94 26.87 -1.57 7.53
CA ILE A 94 26.81 -0.80 6.29
C ILE A 94 26.93 0.68 6.67
N LYS A 95 27.99 1.34 6.20
CA LYS A 95 28.13 2.78 6.33
C LYS A 95 27.06 3.47 5.50
N VAL A 96 26.29 4.37 6.12
CA VAL A 96 25.22 5.12 5.47
C VAL A 96 25.71 6.50 5.04
N TYR A 97 26.26 7.29 6.00
CA TYR A 97 26.69 8.65 5.72
C TYR A 97 27.63 9.20 6.80
N ASP A 98 28.54 10.11 6.41
CA ASP A 98 29.34 10.90 7.34
C ASP A 98 28.73 12.29 7.50
N PHE A 99 28.18 12.58 8.66
CA PHE A 99 27.58 13.88 8.97
C PHE A 99 28.68 14.93 9.27
N PRO A 100 28.56 16.12 8.69
CA PRO A 100 29.42 17.26 9.06
C PRO A 100 29.06 17.80 10.44
N ALA A 101 29.88 18.74 10.96
CA ALA A 101 29.65 19.40 12.26
C ALA A 101 28.28 20.11 12.37
N SER A 102 27.68 20.51 11.26
CA SER A 102 26.32 21.06 11.21
C SER A 102 25.22 20.04 11.51
N GLY A 103 25.57 18.75 11.54
CA GLY A 103 24.64 17.68 11.81
C GLY A 103 23.61 17.43 10.70
N GLY A 104 22.43 17.00 11.08
CA GLY A 104 21.32 16.68 10.17
C GLY A 104 20.23 15.84 10.83
N VAL A 105 19.55 15.01 10.03
CA VAL A 105 18.53 14.10 10.49
C VAL A 105 18.70 12.74 9.81
N ALA A 106 18.43 11.66 10.54
CA ALA A 106 18.45 10.31 10.01
C ALA A 106 17.14 9.60 10.34
N GLN A 107 16.70 8.71 9.45
CA GLN A 107 15.52 7.87 9.66
C GLN A 107 15.78 6.46 9.14
N THR A 108 15.26 5.46 9.87
CA THR A 108 15.25 4.06 9.44
C THR A 108 13.83 3.56 9.32
N GLN A 109 13.58 2.73 8.32
CA GLN A 109 12.31 2.06 8.08
C GLN A 109 12.53 0.56 7.88
N TYR A 110 11.51 -0.24 8.21
CA TYR A 110 11.54 -1.68 7.96
C TYR A 110 10.15 -2.21 7.62
N ASN A 111 10.13 -3.36 6.99
CA ASN A 111 8.92 -4.16 6.80
C ASN A 111 9.26 -5.65 6.91
N THR A 112 8.24 -6.51 7.01
CA THR A 112 8.41 -7.96 7.07
C THR A 112 7.80 -8.62 5.85
N THR A 113 8.39 -9.71 5.38
CA THR A 113 7.86 -10.49 4.25
C THR A 113 6.43 -10.94 4.51
N GLU A 114 6.15 -11.48 5.70
CA GLU A 114 4.80 -11.91 6.11
C GLU A 114 3.75 -10.78 5.99
N SER A 115 4.12 -9.57 6.38
CA SER A 115 3.20 -8.42 6.28
C SER A 115 2.96 -8.01 4.82
N ILE A 116 3.99 -8.07 3.97
CA ILE A 116 3.87 -7.79 2.53
C ILE A 116 3.01 -8.85 1.84
N GLU A 117 3.21 -10.13 2.15
CA GLU A 117 2.38 -11.23 1.66
C GLU A 117 0.92 -11.08 2.07
N GLY A 118 0.68 -10.77 3.35
CA GLY A 118 -0.67 -10.49 3.84
C GLY A 118 -1.36 -9.33 3.11
N PHE A 119 -0.61 -8.28 2.78
CA PHE A 119 -1.08 -7.15 1.98
C PHE A 119 -1.39 -7.57 0.54
N ALA A 120 -0.54 -8.37 -0.09
CA ALA A 120 -0.75 -8.90 -1.43
C ALA A 120 -2.03 -9.74 -1.50
N HIS A 121 -2.18 -10.71 -0.61
CA HIS A 121 -3.37 -11.55 -0.55
C HIS A 121 -4.65 -10.74 -0.30
N ALA A 122 -4.64 -9.76 0.59
CA ALA A 122 -5.78 -8.90 0.83
C ALA A 122 -6.15 -8.09 -0.42
N SER A 123 -5.15 -7.60 -1.16
CA SER A 123 -5.34 -6.81 -2.37
C SER A 123 -5.90 -7.65 -3.53
N PHE A 124 -5.36 -8.85 -3.76
CA PHE A 124 -5.85 -9.76 -4.79
C PHE A 124 -7.28 -10.24 -4.50
N LYS A 125 -7.59 -10.60 -3.25
CA LYS A 125 -8.95 -10.99 -2.84
C LYS A 125 -9.95 -9.85 -3.03
N MET A 126 -9.57 -8.62 -2.67
CA MET A 126 -10.42 -7.44 -2.90
C MET A 126 -10.70 -7.24 -4.40
N ALA A 127 -9.69 -7.42 -5.26
CA ALA A 127 -9.83 -7.29 -6.70
C ALA A 127 -10.79 -8.34 -7.28
N LEU A 128 -10.64 -9.58 -6.87
CA LEU A 128 -11.53 -10.68 -7.27
C LEU A 128 -12.98 -10.48 -6.81
N ASP A 129 -13.16 -9.99 -5.59
CA ASP A 129 -14.47 -9.70 -5.02
C ASP A 129 -15.19 -8.57 -5.75
N ARG A 130 -14.45 -7.49 -6.01
CA ARG A 130 -14.99 -6.32 -6.71
C ARG A 130 -15.03 -6.48 -8.23
N LYS A 131 -14.39 -7.52 -8.77
CA LYS A 131 -14.21 -7.75 -10.21
C LYS A 131 -13.58 -6.53 -10.89
N LEU A 132 -12.56 -5.97 -10.24
CA LEU A 132 -11.82 -4.79 -10.71
C LEU A 132 -10.36 -5.14 -10.91
N PRO A 133 -9.69 -4.58 -11.92
CA PRO A 133 -8.25 -4.73 -12.07
C PRO A 133 -7.49 -4.12 -10.88
N LEU A 134 -6.30 -4.67 -10.62
CA LEU A 134 -5.45 -4.27 -9.52
C LEU A 134 -4.11 -3.72 -10.04
N TYR A 135 -3.77 -2.54 -9.59
CA TYR A 135 -2.43 -1.98 -9.73
C TYR A 135 -1.70 -2.02 -8.39
N MET A 136 -0.45 -2.53 -8.39
CA MET A 136 0.49 -2.33 -7.29
C MET A 136 1.42 -1.19 -7.65
N SER A 137 1.54 -0.19 -6.76
CA SER A 137 2.32 1.00 -7.07
C SER A 137 3.44 1.23 -6.08
N THR A 138 4.65 1.40 -6.60
CA THR A 138 5.88 1.62 -5.82
C THR A 138 6.80 2.65 -6.49
N LYS A 139 7.94 2.96 -5.86
CA LYS A 139 9.05 3.72 -6.46
C LYS A 139 10.33 2.88 -6.48
N ASN A 140 10.25 1.65 -6.96
CA ASN A 140 11.37 0.70 -6.98
C ASN A 140 12.55 1.14 -7.86
N THR A 141 12.39 2.15 -8.70
CA THR A 141 13.51 2.77 -9.44
C THR A 141 14.47 3.54 -8.55
N ILE A 142 13.99 4.04 -7.42
CA ILE A 142 14.77 4.77 -6.39
C ILE A 142 15.01 3.85 -5.18
N LEU A 143 13.97 3.31 -4.58
CA LEU A 143 14.04 2.39 -3.43
C LEU A 143 14.18 0.93 -3.93
N LYS A 144 15.30 0.66 -4.62
CA LYS A 144 15.49 -0.57 -5.39
C LYS A 144 15.25 -1.85 -4.59
N ALA A 145 15.85 -1.97 -3.40
CA ALA A 145 15.70 -3.15 -2.56
C ALA A 145 14.37 -3.15 -1.78
N TYR A 146 14.03 -2.02 -1.17
CA TYR A 146 12.87 -1.92 -0.29
C TYR A 146 11.55 -2.06 -1.07
N ASP A 147 11.33 -1.22 -2.06
CA ASP A 147 10.13 -1.26 -2.89
C ASP A 147 10.17 -2.43 -3.89
N GLY A 148 11.38 -2.85 -4.31
CA GLY A 148 11.58 -4.05 -5.11
C GLY A 148 11.03 -5.30 -4.42
N LYS A 149 11.26 -5.45 -3.11
CA LYS A 149 10.71 -6.58 -2.34
C LYS A 149 9.18 -6.62 -2.37
N PHE A 150 8.51 -5.47 -2.27
CA PHE A 150 7.04 -5.40 -2.41
C PHE A 150 6.59 -5.84 -3.80
N LYS A 151 7.23 -5.30 -4.84
CA LYS A 151 6.92 -5.64 -6.24
C LYS A 151 7.08 -7.14 -6.49
N ASP A 152 8.21 -7.72 -6.07
CA ASP A 152 8.54 -9.11 -6.33
C ASP A 152 7.59 -10.07 -5.59
N VAL A 153 7.31 -9.83 -4.31
CA VAL A 153 6.34 -10.63 -3.54
C VAL A 153 4.93 -10.57 -4.15
N PHE A 154 4.47 -9.40 -4.60
CA PHE A 154 3.18 -9.30 -5.27
C PHE A 154 3.18 -10.07 -6.60
N GLN A 155 4.25 -9.99 -7.39
CA GLN A 155 4.37 -10.70 -8.65
C GLN A 155 4.35 -12.22 -8.46
N ASP A 156 5.16 -12.72 -7.53
CA ASP A 156 5.26 -14.15 -7.22
C ASP A 156 3.91 -14.74 -6.76
N ILE A 157 3.21 -14.03 -5.88
CA ILE A 157 1.90 -14.45 -5.38
C ILE A 157 0.85 -14.40 -6.50
N TYR A 158 0.87 -13.36 -7.34
CA TYR A 158 -0.03 -13.26 -8.47
C TYR A 158 0.14 -14.46 -9.42
N GLU A 159 1.36 -14.70 -9.88
CA GLU A 159 1.64 -15.76 -10.86
C GLU A 159 1.35 -17.15 -10.30
N SER A 160 1.70 -17.41 -9.06
CA SER A 160 1.53 -18.73 -8.45
C SER A 160 0.10 -19.03 -8.01
N GLN A 161 -0.71 -18.03 -7.63
CA GLN A 161 -1.99 -18.31 -6.96
C GLN A 161 -3.20 -17.63 -7.60
N TYR A 162 -3.07 -16.43 -8.16
CA TYR A 162 -4.24 -15.63 -8.56
C TYR A 162 -4.42 -15.46 -10.07
N LYS A 163 -3.39 -15.64 -10.87
CA LYS A 163 -3.40 -15.35 -12.31
C LYS A 163 -4.58 -16.00 -13.04
N LYS A 164 -4.77 -17.31 -12.86
CA LYS A 164 -5.86 -18.06 -13.52
C LYS A 164 -7.25 -17.54 -13.16
N GLU A 165 -7.42 -17.13 -11.91
CA GLU A 165 -8.72 -16.64 -11.41
C GLU A 165 -8.98 -15.21 -11.91
N PHE A 166 -7.95 -14.39 -12.03
CA PHE A 166 -8.01 -13.06 -12.64
C PHE A 166 -8.37 -13.13 -14.12
N GLU A 167 -7.69 -13.98 -14.87
CA GLU A 167 -7.98 -14.24 -16.29
C GLU A 167 -9.42 -14.73 -16.50
N ALA A 168 -9.89 -15.66 -15.68
CA ALA A 168 -11.25 -16.18 -15.74
C ALA A 168 -12.32 -15.11 -15.47
N LYS A 169 -11.99 -14.05 -14.71
CA LYS A 169 -12.89 -12.91 -14.41
C LYS A 169 -12.70 -11.73 -15.36
N GLY A 170 -11.79 -11.81 -16.33
CA GLY A 170 -11.49 -10.73 -17.26
C GLY A 170 -10.86 -9.50 -16.61
N ILE A 171 -10.15 -9.69 -15.50
CA ILE A 171 -9.40 -8.64 -14.80
C ILE A 171 -7.91 -8.93 -14.84
N TRP A 172 -7.09 -7.92 -14.57
CA TRP A 172 -5.62 -8.03 -14.64
C TRP A 172 -4.95 -7.44 -13.41
N TYR A 173 -3.70 -7.81 -13.22
CA TYR A 173 -2.77 -7.21 -12.28
C TYR A 173 -1.60 -6.59 -13.03
N GLU A 174 -1.17 -5.40 -12.61
CA GLU A 174 -0.01 -4.72 -13.16
C GLU A 174 0.72 -3.94 -12.06
N HIS A 175 2.06 -3.96 -12.11
CA HIS A 175 2.87 -3.06 -11.30
C HIS A 175 3.18 -1.79 -12.08
N ARG A 176 2.96 -0.62 -11.47
CA ARG A 176 3.32 0.70 -12.03
C ARG A 176 4.07 1.56 -11.03
N LEU A 177 4.94 2.42 -11.54
CA LEU A 177 5.57 3.45 -10.71
C LEU A 177 4.53 4.44 -10.21
N ILE A 178 4.72 4.97 -9.00
CA ILE A 178 3.72 5.82 -8.34
C ILE A 178 3.41 7.10 -9.11
N ASP A 179 4.42 7.72 -9.72
CA ASP A 179 4.26 8.92 -10.53
C ASP A 179 3.44 8.66 -11.81
N ASP A 180 3.70 7.54 -12.49
CA ASP A 180 2.89 7.10 -13.63
C ASP A 180 1.46 6.74 -13.19
N MET A 181 1.32 6.08 -12.05
CA MET A 181 0.02 5.69 -11.53
C MET A 181 -0.86 6.89 -11.16
N VAL A 182 -0.28 7.95 -10.59
CA VAL A 182 -1.01 9.20 -10.32
C VAL A 182 -1.49 9.85 -11.62
N ALA A 183 -0.64 9.90 -12.64
CA ALA A 183 -1.03 10.42 -13.95
C ALA A 183 -2.14 9.58 -14.60
N GLN A 184 -2.04 8.25 -14.49
CA GLN A 184 -3.06 7.31 -14.98
C GLN A 184 -4.39 7.48 -14.25
N MET A 185 -4.37 7.67 -12.94
CA MET A 185 -5.59 7.96 -12.16
C MET A 185 -6.34 9.17 -12.70
N ILE A 186 -5.64 10.29 -12.89
CA ILE A 186 -6.24 11.56 -13.33
C ILE A 186 -6.83 11.44 -14.75
N LYS A 187 -6.15 10.70 -15.64
CA LYS A 187 -6.55 10.54 -17.04
C LYS A 187 -7.62 9.46 -17.25
N SER A 188 -7.83 8.58 -16.29
CA SER A 188 -8.74 7.44 -16.41
C SER A 188 -10.19 7.78 -16.08
N GLU A 189 -11.09 6.87 -16.45
CA GLU A 189 -12.49 6.90 -16.01
C GLU A 189 -12.70 6.26 -14.61
N GLY A 190 -11.64 5.75 -13.97
CA GLY A 190 -11.69 4.98 -12.73
C GLY A 190 -11.96 3.49 -12.98
N GLY A 191 -12.51 2.79 -11.97
CA GLY A 191 -12.87 1.38 -12.09
C GLY A 191 -11.72 0.40 -11.84
N PHE A 192 -10.82 0.72 -10.90
CA PHE A 192 -9.71 -0.14 -10.52
C PHE A 192 -9.32 0.03 -9.05
N ILE A 193 -8.49 -0.89 -8.59
CA ILE A 193 -7.92 -0.86 -7.24
C ILE A 193 -6.44 -0.54 -7.36
N ILE A 194 -5.93 0.31 -6.45
CA ILE A 194 -4.51 0.60 -6.32
C ILE A 194 -4.04 0.13 -4.94
N ALA A 195 -3.11 -0.81 -4.92
CA ALA A 195 -2.38 -1.19 -3.73
C ALA A 195 -1.12 -0.33 -3.60
N MET A 196 -0.97 0.37 -2.48
CA MET A 196 0.15 1.28 -2.26
C MET A 196 0.78 1.10 -0.89
N LYS A 197 2.10 1.25 -0.86
CA LYS A 197 2.83 1.43 0.39
C LYS A 197 2.36 2.70 1.09
N SER A 198 2.38 2.71 2.42
CA SER A 198 1.79 3.78 3.24
C SER A 198 2.25 5.20 2.87
N THR A 199 3.51 5.35 2.53
CA THR A 199 4.13 6.64 2.17
C THR A 199 3.46 7.31 0.97
N TYR A 200 2.93 6.54 0.02
CA TYR A 200 2.36 7.05 -1.23
C TYR A 200 0.87 7.39 -1.14
N VAL A 201 0.17 6.88 -0.15
CA VAL A 201 -1.28 7.11 0.01
C VAL A 201 -1.62 8.57 0.28
N LEU A 202 -0.72 9.31 0.92
CA LEU A 202 -0.90 10.75 1.16
C LEU A 202 -0.93 11.55 -0.16
N VAL A 203 -0.22 11.11 -1.19
CA VAL A 203 -0.18 11.76 -2.50
C VAL A 203 -1.44 11.45 -3.31
N ALA A 204 -2.03 10.27 -3.12
CA ALA A 204 -3.24 9.84 -3.82
C ALA A 204 -4.55 10.27 -3.12
N ASN A 205 -4.46 10.84 -1.92
CA ASN A 205 -5.61 11.20 -1.10
C ASN A 205 -6.48 12.34 -1.67
N PRO A 206 -5.99 13.31 -2.48
CA PRO A 206 -6.84 14.30 -3.14
C PRO A 206 -7.88 13.69 -4.08
N ALA A 207 -7.67 12.45 -4.52
CA ALA A 207 -8.60 11.73 -5.39
C ALA A 207 -9.83 11.15 -4.68
N LEU A 208 -9.92 11.29 -3.36
CA LEU A 208 -10.96 10.70 -2.53
C LEU A 208 -12.02 11.71 -2.02
N TYR A 209 -11.88 12.97 -2.37
CA TYR A 209 -12.83 14.03 -1.99
C TYR A 209 -13.55 14.64 -3.18
#